data_2d4222006f5a594a24eedfe44bc20d12
#
_entry.id   2d4222006f5a594a24eedfe44bc20d12
#
_cell.length_a   1.000
_cell.length_b   1.000
_cell.length_c   1.000
_cell.angle_alpha   90.00
_cell.angle_beta   90.00
_cell.angle_gamma   90.00
#
_symmetry.space_group_name_H-M   'P 1'
#
loop_
_entity.id
_entity.type
_entity.pdbx_description
1 polymer ?
#
loop_
_entity_poly.entity_id
_entity_poly.type
_entity_poly.pdbx_seq_one_letter_code
_entity_poly.pdbx_strand_id
1 'polypeptide(L)'
;MILTFLTIGRIVVNKMQDLPLCDLNEVKRTAKRTDSDISGCKFSGEYLESEDLSCLSFINCMFENCTFTDCDFERSSFVDVTFISCDLSNSSLDSSYLSRCEFRSCKLVGAEFKDCSIQGVAFESSNCGYAIFDKCKLSETQVKNSDMSSAELVSCNLKAFKTSGSKYLGTSFFRTALGGVDFSTCLVSGLRVSDTFRELRNAVFSANQAVELSMLLGIRIK
;
A
#
# COMPACT_ATOMS: atom_id res chain seq x y z
N MET A 1 17.56 -9.81 15.64
CA MET A 1 16.89 -8.56 15.24
C MET A 1 15.60 -8.78 14.39
N ILE A 2 15.26 -10.03 14.06
CA ILE A 2 14.03 -10.39 13.29
C ILE A 2 12.81 -10.61 14.21
N LEU A 3 13.03 -10.93 15.49
CA LEU A 3 11.94 -11.18 16.47
C LEU A 3 11.20 -9.90 16.93
N THR A 4 11.80 -8.73 16.78
CA THR A 4 11.26 -7.48 17.37
C THR A 4 10.07 -6.92 16.58
N PHE A 5 10.01 -7.12 15.28
CA PHE A 5 8.92 -6.56 14.44
C PHE A 5 7.63 -7.38 14.48
N LEU A 6 7.72 -8.71 14.57
CA LEU A 6 6.54 -9.57 14.75
C LEU A 6 5.87 -9.37 16.13
N THR A 7 6.66 -9.05 17.14
CA THR A 7 6.16 -8.79 18.50
C THR A 7 5.53 -7.40 18.61
N ILE A 8 6.11 -6.38 17.96
CA ILE A 8 5.57 -5.01 17.95
C ILE A 8 4.23 -4.97 17.20
N GLY A 9 4.13 -5.57 16.00
CA GLY A 9 2.88 -5.63 15.25
C GLY A 9 1.75 -6.33 16.04
N ARG A 10 2.06 -7.41 16.75
CA ARG A 10 1.08 -8.14 17.56
C ARG A 10 0.65 -7.36 18.81
N ILE A 11 1.53 -6.61 19.42
CA ILE A 11 1.23 -5.76 20.59
C ILE A 11 0.42 -4.53 20.18
N VAL A 12 0.72 -3.93 19.03
CA VAL A 12 -0.03 -2.79 18.50
C VAL A 12 -1.45 -3.20 18.12
N VAL A 13 -1.64 -4.35 17.47
CA VAL A 13 -2.97 -4.86 17.10
C VAL A 13 -3.82 -5.18 18.34
N ASN A 14 -3.23 -5.79 19.38
CA ASN A 14 -3.99 -6.05 20.62
C ASN A 14 -4.44 -4.75 21.31
N LYS A 15 -3.65 -3.68 21.26
CA LYS A 15 -4.03 -2.36 21.78
C LYS A 15 -5.12 -1.69 20.98
N MET A 16 -5.16 -1.92 19.66
CA MET A 16 -6.18 -1.34 18.77
C MET A 16 -7.53 -2.07 18.83
N GLN A 17 -7.57 -3.32 19.30
CA GLN A 17 -8.83 -4.06 19.47
C GLN A 17 -9.72 -3.49 20.59
N ASP A 18 -9.11 -2.80 21.55
CA ASP A 18 -9.81 -2.17 22.69
C ASP A 18 -10.27 -0.73 22.39
N LEU A 19 -10.11 -0.25 21.15
CA LEU A 19 -10.58 1.10 20.77
C LEU A 19 -12.12 1.17 20.79
N PRO A 20 -12.69 2.30 21.24
CA PRO A 20 -14.13 2.50 21.23
C PRO A 20 -14.68 2.49 19.80
N LEU A 21 -15.84 1.87 19.62
CA LEU A 21 -16.57 1.92 18.38
C LEU A 21 -17.15 3.31 18.18
N CYS A 22 -16.84 3.93 17.02
CA CYS A 22 -17.29 5.26 16.68
C CYS A 22 -18.18 5.21 15.42
N ASP A 23 -19.07 6.17 15.28
CA ASP A 23 -19.83 6.41 14.06
C ASP A 23 -19.00 7.32 13.14
N LEU A 24 -18.59 6.78 11.97
CA LEU A 24 -17.72 7.50 11.05
C LEU A 24 -18.38 8.77 10.49
N ASN A 25 -19.68 8.77 10.27
CA ASN A 25 -20.39 9.93 9.75
C ASN A 25 -20.46 11.07 10.78
N GLU A 26 -20.61 10.72 12.04
CA GLU A 26 -20.63 11.70 13.14
C GLU A 26 -19.24 12.33 13.33
N VAL A 27 -18.19 11.50 13.44
CA VAL A 27 -16.82 12.00 13.65
C VAL A 27 -16.31 12.77 12.43
N LYS A 28 -16.63 12.32 11.20
CA LYS A 28 -16.32 13.02 9.93
C LYS A 28 -16.92 14.44 9.94
N ARG A 29 -18.20 14.57 10.25
CA ARG A 29 -18.87 15.87 10.32
C ARG A 29 -18.24 16.79 11.37
N THR A 30 -17.91 16.25 12.52
CA THR A 30 -17.25 17.00 13.60
C THR A 30 -15.87 17.46 13.18
N ALA A 31 -15.04 16.55 12.65
CA ALA A 31 -13.69 16.83 12.21
C ALA A 31 -13.65 17.92 11.11
N LYS A 32 -14.49 17.78 10.08
CA LYS A 32 -14.58 18.81 9.00
C LYS A 32 -15.04 20.19 9.51
N ARG A 33 -15.87 20.24 10.56
CA ARG A 33 -16.35 21.50 11.14
C ARG A 33 -15.35 22.18 12.06
N THR A 34 -14.57 21.39 12.81
CA THR A 34 -13.67 21.89 13.86
C THR A 34 -12.20 21.85 13.47
N ASP A 35 -11.89 21.35 12.27
CA ASP A 35 -10.53 21.13 11.78
C ASP A 35 -9.71 20.27 12.79
N SER A 36 -10.32 19.19 13.28
CA SER A 36 -9.73 18.36 14.31
C SER A 36 -9.43 16.95 13.81
N ASP A 37 -8.41 16.32 14.42
CA ASP A 37 -8.08 14.93 14.16
C ASP A 37 -9.19 13.97 14.64
N ILE A 38 -9.37 12.88 13.90
CA ILE A 38 -10.15 11.72 14.31
C ILE A 38 -9.18 10.74 14.96
N SER A 39 -9.27 10.54 16.26
CA SER A 39 -8.25 9.77 16.98
C SER A 39 -8.83 8.73 17.94
N GLY A 40 -8.13 7.58 18.05
CA GLY A 40 -8.47 6.55 18.99
C GLY A 40 -9.82 5.87 18.73
N CYS A 41 -10.23 5.75 17.48
CA CYS A 41 -11.53 5.22 17.07
C CYS A 41 -11.38 3.86 16.36
N LYS A 42 -12.33 2.97 16.64
CA LYS A 42 -12.58 1.79 15.81
C LYS A 42 -13.85 2.01 14.97
N PHE A 43 -13.74 1.72 13.69
CA PHE A 43 -14.85 1.71 12.73
C PHE A 43 -15.04 0.28 12.24
N SER A 44 -16.25 -0.23 12.26
CA SER A 44 -16.51 -1.62 11.89
C SER A 44 -17.78 -1.75 11.07
N GLY A 45 -17.64 -2.37 9.88
CA GLY A 45 -18.78 -2.62 8.99
C GLY A 45 -19.33 -1.35 8.32
N GLU A 46 -18.56 -0.27 8.28
CA GLU A 46 -18.96 0.96 7.58
C GLU A 46 -19.07 0.69 6.07
N TYR A 47 -20.11 1.24 5.45
CA TYR A 47 -20.31 1.16 4.01
C TYR A 47 -20.47 2.57 3.43
N LEU A 48 -19.47 2.98 2.68
CA LEU A 48 -19.42 4.27 1.99
C LEU A 48 -19.03 4.05 0.54
N GLU A 49 -19.75 4.65 -0.37
CA GLU A 49 -19.52 4.58 -1.81
C GLU A 49 -19.57 5.98 -2.40
N SER A 50 -18.54 6.36 -3.16
CA SER A 50 -18.41 7.68 -3.78
C SER A 50 -18.52 8.86 -2.80
N GLU A 51 -18.04 8.68 -1.56
CA GLU A 51 -18.11 9.70 -0.51
C GLU A 51 -16.82 10.52 -0.43
N ASP A 52 -16.98 11.80 -0.11
CA ASP A 52 -15.88 12.73 0.19
C ASP A 52 -15.40 12.57 1.63
N LEU A 53 -14.22 11.96 1.76
CA LEU A 53 -13.44 11.79 2.98
C LEU A 53 -12.11 12.56 2.91
N SER A 54 -12.00 13.51 1.98
CA SER A 54 -10.77 14.28 1.76
C SER A 54 -10.41 15.19 2.93
N CYS A 55 -9.12 15.48 3.04
CA CYS A 55 -8.56 16.38 4.06
C CYS A 55 -8.88 15.97 5.51
N LEU A 56 -9.08 14.67 5.76
CA LEU A 56 -9.27 14.14 7.12
C LEU A 56 -7.95 13.64 7.71
N SER A 57 -7.81 13.76 9.02
CA SER A 57 -6.68 13.23 9.77
C SER A 57 -7.15 12.11 10.70
N PHE A 58 -6.61 10.91 10.50
CA PHE A 58 -6.87 9.73 11.32
C PHE A 58 -5.62 9.34 12.09
N ILE A 59 -5.71 9.29 13.42
CA ILE A 59 -4.60 8.95 14.30
C ILE A 59 -4.99 7.82 15.24
N ASN A 60 -4.17 6.74 15.25
CA ASN A 60 -4.43 5.58 16.11
C ASN A 60 -5.87 5.05 15.93
N CYS A 61 -6.26 4.81 14.68
CA CYS A 61 -7.60 4.32 14.31
C CYS A 61 -7.54 2.92 13.70
N MET A 62 -8.64 2.19 13.81
CA MET A 62 -8.83 0.90 13.19
C MET A 62 -10.09 0.89 12.33
N PHE A 63 -9.96 0.42 11.11
CA PHE A 63 -11.07 0.11 10.22
C PHE A 63 -11.14 -1.40 10.02
N GLU A 64 -12.26 -2.00 10.34
CA GLU A 64 -12.47 -3.45 10.24
C GLU A 64 -13.72 -3.77 9.43
N ASN A 65 -13.59 -4.59 8.39
CA ASN A 65 -14.68 -4.98 7.50
C ASN A 65 -15.46 -3.78 6.91
N CYS A 66 -14.75 -2.68 6.61
CA CYS A 66 -15.34 -1.47 6.04
C CYS A 66 -15.23 -1.48 4.51
N THR A 67 -16.21 -0.89 3.85
CA THR A 67 -16.22 -0.66 2.41
C THR A 67 -16.15 0.83 2.13
N PHE A 68 -15.14 1.21 1.31
CA PHE A 68 -14.87 2.57 0.87
C PHE A 68 -14.60 2.56 -0.65
N THR A 69 -15.56 2.08 -1.43
CA THR A 69 -15.39 2.02 -2.88
C THR A 69 -15.63 3.38 -3.53
N ASP A 70 -14.75 3.72 -4.48
CA ASP A 70 -14.81 4.99 -5.22
C ASP A 70 -14.81 6.24 -4.30
N CYS A 71 -14.31 6.13 -3.05
CA CYS A 71 -14.26 7.24 -2.09
C CYS A 71 -13.04 8.13 -2.33
N ASP A 72 -13.17 9.39 -1.94
CA ASP A 72 -12.10 10.38 -2.01
C ASP A 72 -11.48 10.63 -0.64
N PHE A 73 -10.22 10.20 -0.46
CA PHE A 73 -9.37 10.50 0.70
C PHE A 73 -8.22 11.43 0.33
N GLU A 74 -8.33 12.22 -0.74
CA GLU A 74 -7.28 13.11 -1.17
C GLU A 74 -6.81 14.04 -0.03
N ARG A 75 -5.49 14.25 0.06
CA ARG A 75 -4.87 15.12 1.08
C ARG A 75 -5.20 14.74 2.53
N SER A 76 -5.52 13.48 2.78
CA SER A 76 -5.76 12.99 4.13
C SER A 76 -4.47 12.50 4.80
N SER A 77 -4.50 12.41 6.11
CA SER A 77 -3.40 11.92 6.92
C SER A 77 -3.82 10.66 7.70
N PHE A 78 -3.00 9.63 7.61
CA PHE A 78 -3.19 8.37 8.35
C PHE A 78 -1.94 8.08 9.16
N VAL A 79 -2.03 8.14 10.47
CA VAL A 79 -0.91 7.88 11.38
C VAL A 79 -1.29 6.80 12.38
N ASP A 80 -0.51 5.71 12.43
CA ASP A 80 -0.81 4.54 13.27
C ASP A 80 -2.22 3.98 12.99
N VAL A 81 -2.57 3.80 11.72
CA VAL A 81 -3.90 3.32 11.30
C VAL A 81 -3.80 1.91 10.75
N THR A 82 -4.75 1.06 11.16
CA THR A 82 -4.85 -0.32 10.67
C THR A 82 -6.17 -0.53 9.93
N PHE A 83 -6.07 -1.01 8.68
CA PHE A 83 -7.21 -1.48 7.89
C PHE A 83 -7.20 -3.01 7.88
N ILE A 84 -8.29 -3.64 8.28
CA ILE A 84 -8.45 -5.11 8.30
C ILE A 84 -9.67 -5.49 7.47
N SER A 85 -9.48 -6.32 6.46
CA SER A 85 -10.56 -6.82 5.59
C SER A 85 -11.43 -5.70 4.99
N CYS A 86 -10.80 -4.56 4.67
CA CYS A 86 -11.50 -3.43 4.07
C CYS A 86 -11.42 -3.47 2.54
N ASP A 87 -12.45 -2.94 1.87
CA ASP A 87 -12.47 -2.69 0.44
C ASP A 87 -12.29 -1.18 0.17
N LEU A 88 -11.15 -0.80 -0.41
CA LEU A 88 -10.84 0.57 -0.86
C LEU A 88 -10.68 0.61 -2.39
N SER A 89 -11.38 -0.26 -3.11
CA SER A 89 -11.27 -0.33 -4.57
C SER A 89 -11.64 1.00 -5.22
N ASN A 90 -10.83 1.42 -6.20
CA ASN A 90 -10.95 2.67 -6.95
C ASN A 90 -10.95 3.95 -6.10
N SER A 91 -10.63 3.89 -4.81
CA SER A 91 -10.59 5.09 -3.98
C SER A 91 -9.32 5.88 -4.21
N SER A 92 -9.43 7.21 -4.17
CA SER A 92 -8.29 8.12 -4.24
C SER A 92 -7.72 8.38 -2.85
N LEU A 93 -6.42 8.15 -2.70
CA LEU A 93 -5.63 8.62 -1.56
C LEU A 93 -4.57 9.63 -2.02
N ASP A 94 -4.78 10.28 -3.17
CA ASP A 94 -3.80 11.16 -3.79
C ASP A 94 -3.33 12.27 -2.83
N SER A 95 -2.04 12.59 -2.90
CA SER A 95 -1.40 13.62 -2.06
C SER A 95 -1.52 13.38 -0.55
N SER A 96 -1.80 12.15 -0.13
CA SER A 96 -1.97 11.80 1.29
C SER A 96 -0.66 11.42 1.97
N TYR A 97 -0.69 11.52 3.29
CA TYR A 97 0.39 11.10 4.19
C TYR A 97 -0.02 9.84 4.93
N LEU A 98 0.75 8.75 4.77
CA LEU A 98 0.55 7.49 5.48
C LEU A 98 1.79 7.16 6.30
N SER A 99 1.65 7.04 7.60
CA SER A 99 2.75 6.73 8.51
C SER A 99 2.37 5.60 9.46
N ARG A 100 3.19 4.54 9.47
CA ARG A 100 2.98 3.36 10.32
C ARG A 100 1.58 2.76 10.19
N CYS A 101 1.13 2.63 8.94
CA CYS A 101 -0.18 2.05 8.64
C CYS A 101 -0.04 0.60 8.20
N GLU A 102 -1.11 -0.16 8.38
CA GLU A 102 -1.18 -1.54 7.94
C GLU A 102 -2.47 -1.80 7.16
N PHE A 103 -2.33 -2.42 6.00
CA PHE A 103 -3.44 -2.94 5.20
C PHE A 103 -3.37 -4.47 5.23
N ARG A 104 -4.27 -5.09 5.99
CA ARG A 104 -4.32 -6.55 6.17
C ARG A 104 -5.55 -7.14 5.50
N SER A 105 -5.36 -8.08 4.60
CA SER A 105 -6.44 -8.74 3.87
C SER A 105 -7.39 -7.76 3.19
N CYS A 106 -6.86 -6.60 2.76
CA CYS A 106 -7.63 -5.55 2.14
C CYS A 106 -7.70 -5.72 0.62
N LYS A 107 -8.70 -5.11 0.03
CA LYS A 107 -8.86 -4.97 -1.41
C LYS A 107 -8.64 -3.50 -1.78
N LEU A 108 -7.59 -3.25 -2.57
CA LEU A 108 -7.17 -1.93 -3.04
C LEU A 108 -7.06 -1.93 -4.58
N VAL A 109 -7.95 -2.67 -5.24
CA VAL A 109 -7.93 -2.81 -6.71
C VAL A 109 -8.25 -1.46 -7.34
N GLY A 110 -7.31 -0.95 -8.17
CA GLY A 110 -7.47 0.35 -8.80
C GLY A 110 -7.37 1.56 -7.85
N ALA A 111 -7.00 1.37 -6.58
CA ALA A 111 -6.82 2.48 -5.66
C ALA A 111 -5.65 3.38 -6.09
N GLU A 112 -5.82 4.70 -5.94
CA GLU A 112 -4.84 5.70 -6.38
C GLU A 112 -4.08 6.30 -5.20
N PHE A 113 -2.74 6.35 -5.33
CA PHE A 113 -1.80 6.89 -4.35
C PHE A 113 -0.80 7.84 -5.04
N LYS A 114 -1.28 8.81 -5.81
CA LYS A 114 -0.40 9.74 -6.53
C LYS A 114 0.17 10.79 -5.59
N ASP A 115 1.45 11.12 -5.76
CA ASP A 115 2.16 12.12 -4.96
C ASP A 115 2.13 11.86 -3.43
N CYS A 116 1.91 10.61 -2.99
CA CYS A 116 1.83 10.24 -1.58
C CYS A 116 3.19 10.17 -0.88
N SER A 117 3.18 10.47 0.41
CA SER A 117 4.28 10.16 1.33
C SER A 117 3.91 8.96 2.20
N ILE A 118 4.55 7.82 1.97
CA ILE A 118 4.24 6.52 2.57
C ILE A 118 5.46 6.06 3.39
N GLN A 119 5.34 6.03 4.72
CA GLN A 119 6.43 5.68 5.62
C GLN A 119 6.05 4.60 6.61
N GLY A 120 6.82 3.50 6.66
CA GLY A 120 6.57 2.40 7.59
C GLY A 120 5.23 1.70 7.36
N VAL A 121 4.78 1.60 6.11
CA VAL A 121 3.48 1.02 5.76
C VAL A 121 3.64 -0.43 5.31
N ALA A 122 2.72 -1.29 5.75
CA ALA A 122 2.67 -2.68 5.35
C ALA A 122 1.38 -3.01 4.58
N PHE A 123 1.55 -3.66 3.42
CA PHE A 123 0.47 -4.33 2.69
C PHE A 123 0.65 -5.84 2.88
N GLU A 124 -0.20 -6.47 3.68
CA GLU A 124 -0.12 -7.90 3.99
C GLU A 124 -1.38 -8.64 3.53
N SER A 125 -1.20 -9.70 2.76
CA SER A 125 -2.29 -10.55 2.24
C SER A 125 -3.38 -9.77 1.50
N SER A 126 -3.00 -8.65 0.88
CA SER A 126 -3.91 -7.69 0.25
C SER A 126 -3.84 -7.76 -1.27
N ASN A 127 -4.93 -7.35 -1.91
CA ASN A 127 -5.02 -7.24 -3.37
C ASN A 127 -4.91 -5.78 -3.80
N CYS A 128 -3.73 -5.39 -4.33
CA CYS A 128 -3.43 -4.08 -4.88
C CYS A 128 -3.31 -4.14 -6.42
N GLY A 129 -4.00 -5.07 -7.07
CA GLY A 129 -4.02 -5.15 -8.53
C GLY A 129 -4.50 -3.85 -9.15
N TYR A 130 -3.82 -3.39 -10.22
CA TYR A 130 -4.13 -2.12 -10.89
C TYR A 130 -4.00 -0.86 -10.01
N ALA A 131 -3.52 -0.96 -8.76
CA ALA A 131 -3.32 0.22 -7.93
C ALA A 131 -2.22 1.13 -8.53
N ILE A 132 -2.39 2.44 -8.38
CA ILE A 132 -1.52 3.45 -8.98
C ILE A 132 -0.72 4.15 -7.89
N PHE A 133 0.59 3.94 -7.92
CA PHE A 133 1.56 4.66 -7.10
C PHE A 133 2.43 5.52 -8.02
N ASP A 134 2.00 6.73 -8.33
CA ASP A 134 2.79 7.65 -9.16
C ASP A 134 3.46 8.71 -8.29
N LYS A 135 4.76 8.93 -8.50
CA LYS A 135 5.58 9.92 -7.77
C LYS A 135 5.58 9.77 -6.25
N CYS A 136 5.28 8.59 -5.74
CA CYS A 136 5.27 8.32 -4.31
C CYS A 136 6.67 8.27 -3.70
N LYS A 137 6.75 8.70 -2.44
CA LYS A 137 7.90 8.41 -1.57
C LYS A 137 7.55 7.23 -0.67
N LEU A 138 8.09 6.04 -0.98
CA LEU A 138 7.86 4.82 -0.21
C LEU A 138 9.10 4.52 0.65
N SER A 139 9.01 4.81 1.93
CA SER A 139 10.08 4.59 2.91
C SER A 139 9.69 3.50 3.91
N GLU A 140 10.57 2.51 4.12
CA GLU A 140 10.32 1.39 5.04
C GLU A 140 9.01 0.65 4.76
N THR A 141 8.60 0.62 3.49
CA THR A 141 7.35 -0.01 3.05
C THR A 141 7.54 -1.51 2.84
N GLN A 142 6.56 -2.29 3.24
CA GLN A 142 6.57 -3.74 3.09
C GLN A 142 5.36 -4.23 2.29
N VAL A 143 5.61 -5.13 1.33
CA VAL A 143 4.55 -5.83 0.57
C VAL A 143 4.75 -7.34 0.78
N LYS A 144 3.81 -7.97 1.48
CA LYS A 144 3.95 -9.37 1.87
C LYS A 144 2.71 -10.19 1.50
N ASN A 145 2.91 -11.31 0.81
CA ASN A 145 1.84 -12.21 0.37
C ASN A 145 0.69 -11.50 -0.35
N SER A 146 0.99 -10.43 -1.06
CA SER A 146 0.00 -9.53 -1.68
C SER A 146 0.07 -9.58 -3.21
N ASP A 147 -1.01 -9.19 -3.85
CA ASP A 147 -1.09 -9.13 -5.31
C ASP A 147 -0.90 -7.69 -5.79
N MET A 148 0.19 -7.44 -6.52
CA MET A 148 0.53 -6.16 -7.16
C MET A 148 0.43 -6.26 -8.69
N SER A 149 -0.29 -7.25 -9.20
CA SER A 149 -0.41 -7.49 -10.65
C SER A 149 -1.02 -6.28 -11.34
N SER A 150 -0.40 -5.86 -12.44
CA SER A 150 -0.78 -4.67 -13.21
C SER A 150 -0.75 -3.36 -12.43
N ALA A 151 -0.24 -3.35 -11.21
CA ALA A 151 -0.05 -2.10 -10.46
C ALA A 151 1.02 -1.22 -11.11
N GLU A 152 0.93 0.09 -10.89
CA GLU A 152 1.84 1.09 -11.41
C GLU A 152 2.62 1.75 -10.28
N LEU A 153 3.91 1.44 -10.15
CA LEU A 153 4.85 2.14 -9.28
C LEU A 153 5.75 3.01 -10.16
N VAL A 154 5.20 4.13 -10.64
CA VAL A 154 5.83 4.98 -11.65
C VAL A 154 6.50 6.18 -10.98
N SER A 155 7.75 6.47 -11.37
CA SER A 155 8.51 7.61 -10.83
C SER A 155 8.60 7.65 -9.30
N CYS A 156 8.50 6.49 -8.65
CA CYS A 156 8.54 6.37 -7.20
C CYS A 156 9.97 6.42 -6.65
N ASN A 157 10.11 6.93 -5.43
CA ASN A 157 11.34 6.86 -4.65
C ASN A 157 11.20 5.78 -3.59
N LEU A 158 11.93 4.66 -3.75
CA LEU A 158 11.92 3.54 -2.83
C LEU A 158 13.11 3.61 -1.87
N LYS A 159 12.85 3.63 -0.57
CA LYS A 159 13.88 3.56 0.47
C LYS A 159 13.54 2.44 1.45
N ALA A 160 14.42 1.46 1.58
CA ALA A 160 14.18 0.28 2.43
C ALA A 160 12.83 -0.42 2.12
N PHE A 161 12.46 -0.47 0.84
CA PHE A 161 11.31 -1.21 0.35
C PHE A 161 11.58 -2.71 0.43
N LYS A 162 10.63 -3.48 0.97
CA LYS A 162 10.75 -4.93 1.11
C LYS A 162 9.55 -5.63 0.53
N THR A 163 9.77 -6.77 -0.10
CA THR A 163 8.69 -7.62 -0.60
C THR A 163 8.99 -9.10 -0.38
N SER A 164 7.95 -9.89 -0.16
CA SER A 164 8.07 -11.36 -0.06
C SER A 164 6.76 -12.05 -0.36
N GLY A 165 6.82 -13.19 -1.05
CA GLY A 165 5.66 -14.04 -1.37
C GLY A 165 4.58 -13.36 -2.20
N SER A 166 4.87 -12.20 -2.79
CA SER A 166 3.92 -11.35 -3.49
C SER A 166 3.97 -11.57 -5.01
N LYS A 167 2.94 -11.10 -5.71
CA LYS A 167 2.84 -11.21 -7.17
C LYS A 167 3.04 -9.86 -7.83
N TYR A 168 3.86 -9.84 -8.89
CA TYR A 168 4.17 -8.70 -9.73
C TYR A 168 4.02 -9.09 -11.21
N LEU A 169 2.79 -9.40 -11.62
CA LEU A 169 2.49 -9.80 -13.00
C LEU A 169 2.07 -8.58 -13.81
N GLY A 170 2.86 -8.20 -14.82
CA GLY A 170 2.61 -7.01 -15.61
C GLY A 170 2.75 -5.69 -14.85
N THR A 171 3.38 -5.71 -13.68
CA THR A 171 3.57 -4.51 -12.85
C THR A 171 4.53 -3.53 -13.50
N SER A 172 4.22 -2.25 -13.46
CA SER A 172 5.06 -1.18 -13.99
C SER A 172 5.95 -0.58 -12.90
N PHE A 173 7.26 -0.58 -13.17
CA PHE A 173 8.25 0.16 -12.39
C PHE A 173 8.93 1.24 -13.22
N PHE A 174 8.21 1.80 -14.19
CA PHE A 174 8.76 2.81 -15.08
C PHE A 174 9.33 4.01 -14.29
N ARG A 175 10.61 4.32 -14.50
CA ARG A 175 11.35 5.37 -13.77
C ARG A 175 11.43 5.16 -12.25
N THR A 176 11.29 3.93 -11.75
CA THR A 176 11.40 3.58 -10.32
C THR A 176 12.58 2.65 -10.12
N ALA A 177 13.62 3.13 -9.45
CA ALA A 177 14.83 2.33 -9.21
C ALA A 177 14.56 1.24 -8.17
N LEU A 178 14.86 -0.02 -8.52
CA LEU A 178 14.65 -1.20 -7.69
C LEU A 178 15.92 -1.69 -6.96
N GLY A 179 16.98 -0.89 -6.97
CA GLY A 179 18.26 -1.27 -6.36
C GLY A 179 18.12 -1.66 -4.89
N GLY A 180 18.57 -2.88 -4.56
CA GLY A 180 18.47 -3.45 -3.22
C GLY A 180 17.13 -4.10 -2.87
N VAL A 181 16.13 -4.07 -3.75
CA VAL A 181 14.88 -4.81 -3.56
C VAL A 181 15.08 -6.27 -3.94
N ASP A 182 14.69 -7.18 -3.06
CA ASP A 182 14.77 -8.62 -3.28
C ASP A 182 13.40 -9.19 -3.66
N PHE A 183 13.26 -9.59 -4.92
CA PHE A 183 12.07 -10.23 -5.48
C PHE A 183 12.18 -11.76 -5.54
N SER A 184 13.26 -12.37 -5.03
CA SER A 184 13.55 -13.79 -5.24
C SER A 184 12.46 -14.75 -4.74
N THR A 185 11.66 -14.32 -3.75
CA THR A 185 10.54 -15.09 -3.20
C THR A 185 9.18 -14.72 -3.81
N CYS A 186 9.17 -13.80 -4.76
CA CYS A 186 7.96 -13.28 -5.40
C CYS A 186 7.67 -13.97 -6.74
N LEU A 187 6.44 -13.92 -7.20
CA LEU A 187 6.09 -14.27 -8.57
C LEU A 187 6.21 -13.04 -9.46
N VAL A 188 7.18 -13.06 -10.38
CA VAL A 188 7.48 -11.92 -11.25
C VAL A 188 7.39 -12.37 -12.70
N SER A 189 6.58 -11.69 -13.50
CA SER A 189 6.50 -11.88 -14.96
C SER A 189 5.98 -10.64 -15.64
N GLY A 190 6.47 -10.36 -16.86
CA GLY A 190 5.97 -9.27 -17.69
C GLY A 190 6.14 -7.87 -17.07
N LEU A 191 7.20 -7.64 -16.28
CA LEU A 191 7.46 -6.31 -15.72
C LEU A 191 7.57 -5.25 -16.82
N ARG A 192 7.04 -4.08 -16.56
CA ARG A 192 7.14 -2.91 -17.44
C ARG A 192 8.16 -1.93 -16.86
N VAL A 193 9.23 -1.67 -17.59
CA VAL A 193 10.33 -0.78 -17.24
C VAL A 193 10.71 0.08 -18.47
N SER A 194 11.62 1.03 -18.30
CA SER A 194 12.11 1.82 -19.45
C SER A 194 12.97 0.98 -20.40
N ASP A 195 13.12 1.43 -21.63
CA ASP A 195 13.98 0.79 -22.65
C ASP A 195 15.45 0.69 -22.23
N THR A 196 15.85 1.44 -21.20
CA THR A 196 17.21 1.43 -20.67
C THR A 196 17.44 0.40 -19.59
N PHE A 197 16.37 -0.23 -19.06
CA PHE A 197 16.39 -1.24 -17.96
C PHE A 197 17.12 -0.76 -16.70
N ARG A 198 17.29 0.57 -16.54
CA ARG A 198 18.01 1.13 -15.39
C ARG A 198 17.34 0.83 -14.07
N GLU A 199 16.03 0.68 -14.07
CA GLU A 199 15.21 0.34 -12.92
C GLU A 199 15.64 -0.97 -12.26
N LEU A 200 16.05 -1.96 -13.06
CA LEU A 200 16.43 -3.31 -12.60
C LEU A 200 17.85 -3.40 -12.01
N ARG A 201 18.65 -2.34 -12.10
CA ARG A 201 20.04 -2.37 -11.60
C ARG A 201 20.08 -2.64 -10.10
N ASN A 202 20.90 -3.63 -9.71
CA ASN A 202 21.07 -4.07 -8.32
C ASN A 202 19.79 -4.57 -7.63
N ALA A 203 18.70 -4.83 -8.35
CA ALA A 203 17.59 -5.61 -7.85
C ALA A 203 17.96 -7.10 -7.79
N VAL A 204 17.39 -7.82 -6.84
CA VAL A 204 17.69 -9.25 -6.64
C VAL A 204 16.54 -10.10 -7.17
N PHE A 205 16.86 -11.06 -8.04
CA PHE A 205 15.93 -12.01 -8.64
C PHE A 205 16.47 -13.43 -8.51
N SER A 206 15.59 -14.42 -8.49
CA SER A 206 15.98 -15.83 -8.60
C SER A 206 16.45 -16.19 -10.02
N ALA A 207 17.15 -17.31 -10.17
CA ALA A 207 17.60 -17.79 -11.48
C ALA A 207 16.43 -17.99 -12.47
N ASN A 208 15.29 -18.52 -12.01
CA ASN A 208 14.12 -18.70 -12.86
C ASN A 208 13.52 -17.36 -13.32
N GLN A 209 13.47 -16.36 -12.46
CA GLN A 209 13.01 -15.02 -12.81
C GLN A 209 13.96 -14.32 -13.78
N ALA A 210 15.28 -14.60 -13.70
CA ALA A 210 16.25 -14.07 -14.65
C ALA A 210 15.98 -14.53 -16.09
N VAL A 211 15.45 -15.74 -16.27
CA VAL A 211 14.99 -16.24 -17.57
C VAL A 211 13.85 -15.36 -18.12
N GLU A 212 12.85 -15.09 -17.33
CA GLU A 212 11.75 -14.19 -17.70
C GLU A 212 12.23 -12.77 -18.05
N LEU A 213 13.13 -12.23 -17.23
CA LEU A 213 13.69 -10.89 -17.45
C LEU A 213 14.56 -10.82 -18.71
N SER A 214 15.21 -11.92 -19.10
CA SER A 214 15.99 -11.96 -20.35
C SER A 214 15.15 -11.73 -21.60
N MET A 215 13.86 -12.07 -21.57
CA MET A 215 12.93 -11.81 -22.66
C MET A 215 12.72 -10.30 -22.88
N LEU A 216 12.77 -9.49 -21.82
CA LEU A 216 12.71 -8.02 -21.93
C LEU A 216 13.90 -7.47 -22.73
N LEU A 217 15.04 -8.16 -22.67
CA LEU A 217 16.25 -7.82 -23.42
C LEU A 217 16.27 -8.40 -24.85
N GLY A 218 15.18 -9.06 -25.29
CA GLY A 218 15.09 -9.71 -26.59
C GLY A 218 15.94 -10.98 -26.71
N ILE A 219 16.44 -11.53 -25.60
CA ILE A 219 17.23 -12.77 -25.58
C ILE A 219 16.29 -13.98 -25.75
N ARG A 220 16.63 -14.86 -26.70
CA ARG A 220 15.94 -16.13 -26.89
C ARG A 220 16.70 -17.23 -26.15
N ILE A 221 16.06 -17.87 -25.20
CA ILE A 221 16.60 -19.04 -24.49
C ILE A 221 16.09 -20.29 -25.20
N LYS A 222 17.00 -21.26 -25.45
CA LYS A 222 16.68 -22.55 -26.06
C LYS A 222 16.70 -23.65 -25.01
#